data_f34d88ae3b57680f8374b1b9bddf2315
#
_entry.id   f34d88ae3b57680f8374b1b9bddf2315
#
_cell.length_a   1.000
_cell.length_b   1.000
_cell.length_c   1.000
_cell.angle_alpha   90.00
_cell.angle_beta   90.00
_cell.angle_gamma   90.00
#
_symmetry.space_group_name_H-M   'P 1'
#
loop_
_entity.id
_entity.type
_entity.pdbx_description
1 polymer ?
#
loop_
_entity_poly.entity_id
_entity_poly.type
_entity_poly.pdbx_seq_one_letter_code
_entity_poly.pdbx_strand_id
1 'polypeptide(L)'
;MTFNLIYMAKPVYGGWVTFTAHLSLKYNCDIYKVGKRTEPNKRKFGYGVNYQNLRIDDLIEKDKLLITAVDKHYWKYLHLFPKGTKLVIHDPTELKGKNNSLVGLLNNFEIITIRESVQSFLREKYNKDSIFLRHPFHTYEKSNEKSEYYSTCISRIDFDKNIHHILDANKYLDEERKISIFGAENRLYVFHKLKDMDFEKYWKGKYPKTLPLRYEGKDILNNCAFVVDMSIIVGDGGGTQYTFLEAIYHDCALILHKDWVEKGNTFKDKYNCYVVGYTDN
;
A
#
# COMPACT_ATOMS: atom_id res chain seq x y z
N MET A 1 17.83 -17.38 -4.84
CA MET A 1 18.62 -16.60 -3.84
C MET A 1 17.62 -15.90 -2.94
N THR A 2 17.45 -16.32 -1.69
CA THR A 2 16.45 -15.78 -0.76
C THR A 2 17.07 -14.66 0.07
N PHE A 3 16.32 -13.58 0.29
CA PHE A 3 16.69 -12.46 1.17
C PHE A 3 16.06 -12.63 2.56
N ASN A 4 16.73 -12.12 3.59
CA ASN A 4 16.13 -11.89 4.88
C ASN A 4 15.46 -10.52 4.87
N LEU A 5 14.12 -10.49 4.94
CA LEU A 5 13.35 -9.25 4.88
C LEU A 5 13.29 -8.60 6.25
N ILE A 6 13.79 -7.39 6.36
CA ILE A 6 13.84 -6.64 7.61
C ILE A 6 12.75 -5.57 7.61
N TYR A 7 11.84 -5.63 8.56
CA TYR A 7 10.77 -4.67 8.74
C TYR A 7 11.01 -3.80 9.99
N MET A 8 11.41 -2.57 9.76
CA MET A 8 11.78 -1.60 10.81
C MET A 8 10.68 -0.58 11.04
N ALA A 9 9.45 -1.05 11.26
CA ALA A 9 8.32 -0.17 11.55
C ALA A 9 7.39 -0.78 12.59
N LYS A 10 6.62 0.09 13.30
CA LYS A 10 5.72 -0.37 14.36
C LYS A 10 4.46 -1.08 13.82
N PRO A 11 3.72 -0.51 12.84
CA PRO A 11 2.46 -1.10 12.41
C PRO A 11 2.69 -2.46 11.73
N VAL A 12 1.72 -3.36 11.90
CA VAL A 12 1.63 -4.66 11.21
C VAL A 12 0.50 -4.69 10.18
N TYR A 13 0.12 -3.51 9.69
CA TYR A 13 -0.87 -3.26 8.64
C TYR A 13 -0.48 -2.00 7.84
N GLY A 14 -1.04 -1.85 6.64
CA GLY A 14 -0.80 -0.72 5.74
C GLY A 14 0.15 -1.04 4.59
N GLY A 15 0.43 -0.07 3.73
CA GLY A 15 1.15 -0.27 2.45
C GLY A 15 2.52 -0.93 2.58
N TRP A 16 3.33 -0.55 3.57
CA TRP A 16 4.63 -1.19 3.82
C TRP A 16 4.52 -2.67 4.19
N VAL A 17 3.49 -2.99 4.99
CA VAL A 17 3.21 -4.37 5.38
C VAL A 17 2.76 -5.18 4.18
N THR A 18 1.87 -4.62 3.36
CA THR A 18 1.39 -5.26 2.13
C THR A 18 2.55 -5.56 1.17
N PHE A 19 3.43 -4.59 0.96
CA PHE A 19 4.64 -4.78 0.15
C PHE A 19 5.50 -5.93 0.68
N THR A 20 5.82 -5.89 1.98
CA THR A 20 6.68 -6.89 2.62
C THR A 20 6.04 -8.29 2.57
N ALA A 21 4.72 -8.39 2.79
CA ALA A 21 3.99 -9.65 2.73
C ALA A 21 4.00 -10.26 1.31
N HIS A 22 3.67 -9.46 0.29
CA HIS A 22 3.73 -9.92 -1.10
C HIS A 22 5.14 -10.34 -1.52
N LEU A 23 6.16 -9.60 -1.09
CA LEU A 23 7.55 -9.96 -1.35
C LEU A 23 7.93 -11.29 -0.70
N SER A 24 7.56 -11.46 0.58
CA SER A 24 7.79 -12.70 1.33
C SER A 24 7.11 -13.89 0.67
N LEU A 25 5.82 -13.77 0.37
CA LEU A 25 5.03 -14.85 -0.24
C LEU A 25 5.54 -15.22 -1.65
N LYS A 26 5.84 -14.21 -2.47
CA LYS A 26 6.28 -14.43 -3.86
C LYS A 26 7.63 -15.13 -3.96
N TYR A 27 8.55 -14.81 -3.05
CA TYR A 27 9.95 -15.30 -3.12
C TYR A 27 10.32 -16.24 -1.98
N ASN A 28 9.34 -16.62 -1.16
CA ASN A 28 9.53 -17.49 0.01
C ASN A 28 10.66 -16.97 0.93
N CYS A 29 10.53 -15.70 1.33
CA CYS A 29 11.51 -15.01 2.18
C CYS A 29 10.99 -14.87 3.60
N ASP A 30 11.86 -15.07 4.58
CA ASP A 30 11.54 -14.83 5.99
C ASP A 30 11.41 -13.34 6.30
N ILE A 31 10.46 -13.00 7.16
CA ILE A 31 10.26 -11.63 7.67
C ILE A 31 10.76 -11.53 9.10
N TYR A 32 11.66 -10.58 9.34
CA TYR A 32 12.16 -10.23 10.65
C TYR A 32 11.75 -8.80 11.01
N LYS A 33 11.04 -8.67 12.11
CA LYS A 33 10.62 -7.37 12.63
C LYS A 33 11.53 -6.97 13.78
N VAL A 34 12.05 -5.75 13.75
CA VAL A 34 12.84 -5.22 14.85
C VAL A 34 12.00 -5.11 16.11
N GLY A 35 12.43 -5.78 17.17
CA GLY A 35 11.78 -5.83 18.47
C GLY A 35 12.75 -5.64 19.62
N LYS A 36 12.23 -5.37 20.82
CA LYS A 36 13.03 -5.25 22.04
C LYS A 36 13.45 -6.61 22.61
N ARG A 37 12.71 -7.67 22.28
CA ARG A 37 12.93 -9.04 22.76
C ARG A 37 12.67 -10.02 21.63
N THR A 38 13.36 -11.15 21.66
CA THR A 38 13.08 -12.32 20.83
C THR A 38 11.89 -13.06 21.44
N GLU A 39 10.68 -12.72 21.03
CA GLU A 39 9.47 -13.41 21.50
C GLU A 39 8.73 -13.98 20.29
N PRO A 40 8.18 -15.21 20.42
CA PRO A 40 7.28 -15.73 19.41
C PRO A 40 6.06 -14.80 19.30
N ASN A 41 5.79 -14.33 18.08
CA ASN A 41 4.68 -13.43 17.86
C ASN A 41 3.35 -14.18 17.83
N LYS A 42 2.45 -13.79 18.73
CA LYS A 42 1.05 -14.18 18.70
C LYS A 42 0.25 -13.48 17.60
N ARG A 43 0.78 -12.39 17.02
CA ARG A 43 0.13 -11.60 15.98
C ARG A 43 0.72 -11.96 14.63
N LYS A 44 -0.15 -12.19 13.65
CA LYS A 44 0.27 -12.33 12.26
C LYS A 44 0.67 -10.98 11.69
N PHE A 45 1.64 -11.00 10.82
CA PHE A 45 1.92 -9.90 9.89
C PHE A 45 0.75 -9.77 8.91
N GLY A 46 0.66 -8.69 8.17
CA GLY A 46 -0.41 -8.52 7.19
C GLY A 46 -0.59 -9.75 6.30
N TYR A 47 -1.81 -10.03 5.91
CA TYR A 47 -2.20 -11.21 5.11
C TYR A 47 -1.88 -12.57 5.74
N GLY A 48 -1.79 -12.62 7.07
CA GLY A 48 -1.55 -13.87 7.79
C GLY A 48 -0.12 -14.40 7.71
N VAL A 49 0.82 -13.65 7.13
CA VAL A 49 2.22 -14.07 6.99
C VAL A 49 2.88 -14.14 8.37
N ASN A 50 3.72 -15.14 8.56
CA ASN A 50 4.51 -15.27 9.78
C ASN A 50 5.69 -14.28 9.76
N TYR A 51 6.11 -13.85 10.94
CA TYR A 51 7.33 -13.08 11.13
C TYR A 51 7.95 -13.38 12.49
N GLN A 52 9.23 -13.11 12.61
CA GLN A 52 9.96 -13.23 13.86
C GLN A 52 10.36 -11.84 14.37
N ASN A 53 10.22 -11.60 15.68
CA ASN A 53 10.87 -10.44 16.28
C ASN A 53 12.31 -10.79 16.60
N LEU A 54 13.23 -9.94 16.19
CA LEU A 54 14.64 -10.05 16.55
C LEU A 54 15.14 -8.71 17.10
N ARG A 55 16.14 -8.77 17.98
CA ARG A 55 16.90 -7.59 18.37
C ARG A 55 17.70 -7.10 17.17
N ILE A 56 18.05 -5.82 17.18
CA ILE A 56 18.83 -5.23 16.08
C ILE A 56 20.18 -5.93 15.91
N ASP A 57 20.83 -6.28 17.02
CA ASP A 57 22.13 -6.95 17.03
C ASP A 57 22.07 -8.32 16.33
N ASP A 58 21.00 -9.10 16.59
CA ASP A 58 20.81 -10.41 15.97
C ASP A 58 20.44 -10.30 14.47
N LEU A 59 19.88 -9.15 14.07
CA LEU A 59 19.48 -8.89 12.68
C LEU A 59 20.66 -8.59 11.78
N ILE A 60 21.60 -7.78 12.25
CA ILE A 60 22.75 -7.34 11.45
C ILE A 60 23.74 -8.49 11.15
N GLU A 61 23.67 -9.59 11.91
CA GLU A 61 24.47 -10.79 11.68
C GLU A 61 23.94 -11.70 10.58
N LYS A 62 22.72 -11.43 10.07
CA LYS A 62 22.14 -12.21 8.98
C LYS A 62 22.70 -11.80 7.63
N ASP A 63 22.83 -12.76 6.74
CA ASP A 63 23.21 -12.54 5.34
C ASP A 63 22.06 -11.95 4.50
N LYS A 64 22.42 -11.32 3.37
CA LYS A 64 21.48 -10.91 2.31
C LYS A 64 20.30 -10.12 2.85
N LEU A 65 20.59 -9.03 3.53
CA LEU A 65 19.59 -8.18 4.15
C LEU A 65 18.87 -7.29 3.13
N LEU A 66 17.54 -7.29 3.21
CA LEU A 66 16.67 -6.36 2.50
C LEU A 66 15.73 -5.66 3.48
N ILE A 67 16.01 -4.40 3.77
CA ILE A 67 15.15 -3.58 4.63
C ILE A 67 13.96 -3.10 3.80
N THR A 68 12.77 -3.59 4.13
CA THR A 68 11.54 -3.34 3.37
C THR A 68 10.77 -2.10 3.81
N ALA A 69 11.00 -1.61 5.01
CA ALA A 69 10.43 -0.35 5.52
C ALA A 69 11.18 0.16 6.74
N VAL A 70 11.27 1.48 6.88
CA VAL A 70 11.86 2.15 8.04
C VAL A 70 10.97 3.30 8.50
N ASP A 71 10.36 3.21 9.68
CA ASP A 71 9.63 4.33 10.25
C ASP A 71 10.57 5.31 11.00
N LYS A 72 10.03 6.48 11.36
CA LYS A 72 10.77 7.57 12.00
C LYS A 72 11.53 7.16 13.28
N HIS A 73 11.12 6.09 13.96
CA HIS A 73 11.73 5.66 15.21
C HIS A 73 12.99 4.79 15.00
N TYR A 74 13.15 4.23 13.80
CA TYR A 74 14.20 3.27 13.49
C TYR A 74 15.30 3.81 12.58
N TRP A 75 15.15 4.98 11.96
CA TRP A 75 16.18 5.61 11.13
C TRP A 75 17.54 5.70 11.80
N LYS A 76 17.56 5.97 13.10
CA LYS A 76 18.78 6.06 13.90
C LYS A 76 19.58 4.75 13.98
N TYR A 77 19.00 3.61 13.63
CA TYR A 77 19.68 2.31 13.68
C TYR A 77 20.27 1.89 12.32
N LEU A 78 20.03 2.65 11.26
CA LEU A 78 20.54 2.29 9.93
C LEU A 78 22.07 2.21 9.86
N HIS A 79 22.77 3.00 10.67
CA HIS A 79 24.25 2.97 10.74
C HIS A 79 24.83 1.63 11.22
N LEU A 80 24.02 0.78 11.85
CA LEU A 80 24.44 -0.53 12.34
C LEU A 80 24.49 -1.59 11.24
N PHE A 81 23.77 -1.37 10.12
CA PHE A 81 23.69 -2.36 9.05
C PHE A 81 24.97 -2.37 8.20
N PRO A 82 25.38 -3.57 7.71
CA PRO A 82 26.53 -3.72 6.83
C PRO A 82 26.37 -2.88 5.56
N LYS A 83 27.49 -2.38 5.03
CA LYS A 83 27.54 -1.70 3.73
C LYS A 83 27.06 -2.65 2.62
N GLY A 84 26.23 -2.13 1.71
CA GLY A 84 25.61 -2.90 0.64
C GLY A 84 24.31 -3.61 1.03
N THR A 85 23.82 -3.42 2.27
CA THR A 85 22.45 -3.80 2.64
C THR A 85 21.45 -3.09 1.71
N LYS A 86 20.44 -3.81 1.24
CA LYS A 86 19.40 -3.23 0.38
C LYS A 86 18.34 -2.52 1.22
N LEU A 87 17.93 -1.33 0.77
CA LEU A 87 16.94 -0.50 1.46
C LEU A 87 15.86 -0.02 0.49
N VAL A 88 14.60 -0.32 0.80
CA VAL A 88 13.46 0.18 0.04
C VAL A 88 13.01 1.53 0.56
N ILE A 89 12.91 2.52 -0.33
CA ILE A 89 12.27 3.82 -0.08
C ILE A 89 10.97 3.85 -0.89
N HIS A 90 9.83 3.90 -0.19
CA HIS A 90 8.51 3.83 -0.81
C HIS A 90 8.01 5.20 -1.27
N ASP A 91 8.43 6.27 -0.57
CA ASP A 91 7.79 7.57 -0.66
C ASP A 91 8.79 8.69 -0.36
N PRO A 92 8.79 9.82 -1.12
CA PRO A 92 9.65 10.97 -0.82
C PRO A 92 9.46 11.52 0.59
N THR A 93 8.28 11.37 1.18
CA THR A 93 7.97 11.85 2.53
C THR A 93 8.73 11.13 3.61
N GLU A 94 9.21 9.90 3.37
CA GLU A 94 10.06 9.16 4.30
C GLU A 94 11.38 9.90 4.59
N LEU A 95 11.84 10.71 3.64
CA LEU A 95 13.08 11.49 3.75
C LEU A 95 12.84 12.95 4.17
N LYS A 96 11.59 13.44 4.18
CA LYS A 96 11.28 14.80 4.61
C LYS A 96 11.63 14.99 6.08
N GLY A 97 12.24 16.13 6.39
CA GLY A 97 12.65 16.49 7.76
C GLY A 97 13.80 15.63 8.32
N LYS A 98 14.48 14.82 7.50
CA LYS A 98 15.72 14.15 7.90
C LYS A 98 16.89 15.11 7.78
N ASN A 99 17.80 15.05 8.74
CA ASN A 99 19.03 15.83 8.68
C ASN A 99 20.00 15.25 7.64
N ASN A 100 20.97 16.05 7.21
CA ASN A 100 21.92 15.65 6.18
C ASN A 100 22.76 14.42 6.60
N SER A 101 23.03 14.22 7.89
CA SER A 101 23.77 13.05 8.37
C SER A 101 23.00 11.76 8.17
N LEU A 102 21.69 11.74 8.45
CA LEU A 102 20.84 10.57 8.21
C LEU A 102 20.68 10.28 6.73
N VAL A 103 20.54 11.32 5.90
CA VAL A 103 20.52 11.16 4.44
C VAL A 103 21.86 10.66 3.93
N GLY A 104 22.97 11.12 4.49
CA GLY A 104 24.32 10.64 4.18
C GLY A 104 24.50 9.13 4.40
N LEU A 105 23.80 8.55 5.38
CA LEU A 105 23.81 7.09 5.59
C LEU A 105 23.30 6.29 4.40
N LEU A 106 22.44 6.89 3.55
CA LEU A 106 21.96 6.21 2.34
C LEU A 106 23.11 5.79 1.40
N ASN A 107 24.29 6.39 1.54
CA ASN A 107 25.50 5.99 0.78
C ASN A 107 25.98 4.56 1.10
N ASN A 108 25.59 4.03 2.24
CA ASN A 108 25.97 2.68 2.66
C ASN A 108 25.00 1.60 2.15
N PHE A 109 23.89 2.01 1.52
CA PHE A 109 22.85 1.10 1.08
C PHE A 109 22.73 1.04 -0.44
N GLU A 110 22.35 -0.11 -0.96
CA GLU A 110 21.78 -0.23 -2.29
C GLU A 110 20.31 0.16 -2.23
N ILE A 111 19.96 1.33 -2.76
CA ILE A 111 18.61 1.87 -2.66
C ILE A 111 17.71 1.23 -3.72
N ILE A 112 16.55 0.78 -3.29
CA ILE A 112 15.46 0.30 -4.14
C ILE A 112 14.28 1.27 -4.00
N THR A 113 13.67 1.63 -5.13
CA THR A 113 12.43 2.41 -5.17
C THR A 113 11.34 1.63 -5.87
N ILE A 114 10.09 1.86 -5.48
CA ILE A 114 8.93 1.20 -6.08
C ILE A 114 8.04 2.17 -6.88
N ARG A 115 8.48 3.40 -7.01
CA ARG A 115 7.83 4.47 -7.79
C ARG A 115 8.90 5.25 -8.53
N GLU A 116 8.66 5.56 -9.80
CA GLU A 116 9.58 6.36 -10.62
C GLU A 116 9.77 7.78 -10.06
N SER A 117 8.71 8.36 -9.49
CA SER A 117 8.76 9.65 -8.82
C SER A 117 9.72 9.68 -7.63
N VAL A 118 9.83 8.59 -6.88
CA VAL A 118 10.80 8.46 -5.77
C VAL A 118 12.22 8.34 -6.32
N GLN A 119 12.41 7.63 -7.42
CA GLN A 119 13.70 7.52 -8.09
C GLN A 119 14.20 8.90 -8.58
N SER A 120 13.34 9.65 -9.27
CA SER A 120 13.64 11.02 -9.70
C SER A 120 13.95 11.93 -8.51
N PHE A 121 13.12 11.89 -7.47
CA PHE A 121 13.35 12.67 -6.25
C PHE A 121 14.69 12.38 -5.58
N LEU A 122 15.11 11.11 -5.49
CA LEU A 122 16.41 10.74 -4.92
C LEU A 122 17.57 11.26 -5.76
N ARG A 123 17.47 11.16 -7.08
CA ARG A 123 18.49 11.66 -8.02
C ARG A 123 18.61 13.17 -7.96
N GLU A 124 17.50 13.89 -8.09
CA GLU A 124 17.47 15.35 -8.16
C GLU A 124 17.88 16.01 -6.84
N LYS A 125 17.35 15.52 -5.73
CA LYS A 125 17.54 16.16 -4.43
C LYS A 125 18.78 15.70 -3.68
N TYR A 126 19.16 14.44 -3.83
CA TYR A 126 20.22 13.84 -3.03
C TYR A 126 21.38 13.28 -3.87
N ASN A 127 21.32 13.42 -5.19
CA ASN A 127 22.28 12.83 -6.13
C ASN A 127 22.52 11.33 -5.86
N LYS A 128 21.40 10.60 -5.66
CA LYS A 128 21.40 9.17 -5.33
C LYS A 128 20.76 8.37 -6.43
N ASP A 129 21.51 7.41 -6.96
CA ASP A 129 20.96 6.38 -7.82
C ASP A 129 20.21 5.33 -7.01
N SER A 130 19.18 4.78 -7.62
CA SER A 130 18.38 3.70 -7.06
C SER A 130 17.92 2.73 -8.14
N ILE A 131 17.66 1.51 -7.74
CA ILE A 131 17.08 0.47 -8.60
C ILE A 131 15.56 0.62 -8.52
N PHE A 132 14.90 0.82 -9.67
CA PHE A 132 13.44 0.79 -9.71
C PHE A 132 12.95 -0.66 -9.74
N LEU A 133 12.08 -1.02 -8.80
CA LEU A 133 11.43 -2.32 -8.70
C LEU A 133 9.92 -2.13 -8.76
N ARG A 134 9.26 -2.75 -9.72
CA ARG A 134 7.79 -2.80 -9.72
C ARG A 134 7.29 -3.53 -8.48
N HIS A 135 6.12 -3.14 -7.99
CA HIS A 135 5.49 -3.78 -6.82
C HIS A 135 5.44 -5.31 -7.00
N PRO A 136 6.09 -6.08 -6.11
CA PRO A 136 5.97 -7.53 -6.15
C PRO A 136 4.54 -7.93 -5.83
N PHE A 137 3.92 -8.71 -6.70
CA PHE A 137 2.59 -9.23 -6.49
C PHE A 137 2.67 -10.75 -6.37
N HIS A 138 2.12 -11.29 -5.27
CA HIS A 138 1.95 -12.72 -5.07
C HIS A 138 0.57 -13.11 -5.56
N THR A 139 0.53 -14.03 -6.51
CA THR A 139 -0.71 -14.61 -7.01
C THR A 139 -1.21 -15.69 -6.04
N TYR A 140 -2.51 -15.82 -5.93
CA TYR A 140 -3.19 -16.78 -5.07
C TYR A 140 -4.37 -17.41 -5.80
N GLU A 141 -4.91 -18.50 -5.27
CA GLU A 141 -6.08 -19.15 -5.84
C GLU A 141 -7.33 -18.29 -5.61
N LYS A 142 -8.01 -17.95 -6.70
CA LYS A 142 -9.29 -17.22 -6.66
C LYS A 142 -10.40 -18.19 -6.21
N SER A 143 -11.35 -17.70 -5.45
CA SER A 143 -12.56 -18.46 -5.12
C SER A 143 -13.42 -18.69 -6.36
N ASN A 144 -14.17 -19.81 -6.38
CA ASN A 144 -15.20 -20.04 -7.40
C ASN A 144 -16.52 -19.32 -7.05
N GLU A 145 -16.66 -18.82 -5.84
CA GLU A 145 -17.85 -18.09 -5.40
C GLU A 145 -17.87 -16.68 -5.98
N LYS A 146 -19.01 -16.29 -6.51
CA LYS A 146 -19.19 -14.93 -7.05
C LYS A 146 -19.31 -13.93 -5.92
N SER A 147 -18.68 -12.78 -6.09
CA SER A 147 -18.91 -11.61 -5.23
C SER A 147 -20.36 -11.14 -5.35
N GLU A 148 -20.91 -10.66 -4.26
CA GLU A 148 -22.19 -9.96 -4.25
C GLU A 148 -22.06 -8.48 -4.63
N TYR A 149 -20.81 -7.98 -4.76
CA TYR A 149 -20.53 -6.58 -5.04
C TYR A 149 -20.24 -6.37 -6.52
N TYR A 150 -21.08 -5.59 -7.19
CA TYR A 150 -20.85 -5.21 -8.58
C TYR A 150 -19.70 -4.22 -8.71
N SER A 151 -19.58 -3.28 -7.79
CA SER A 151 -18.49 -2.33 -7.74
C SER A 151 -18.06 -2.02 -6.30
N THR A 152 -16.77 -1.80 -6.09
CA THR A 152 -16.19 -1.59 -4.76
C THR A 152 -15.20 -0.44 -4.72
N CYS A 153 -15.12 0.22 -3.56
CA CYS A 153 -14.01 1.09 -3.17
C CYS A 153 -13.29 0.45 -1.98
N ILE A 154 -12.02 0.18 -2.12
CA ILE A 154 -11.20 -0.44 -1.07
C ILE A 154 -10.04 0.51 -0.73
N SER A 155 -10.26 1.42 0.22
CA SER A 155 -9.28 2.41 0.63
C SER A 155 -9.50 2.86 2.08
N ARG A 156 -8.57 3.64 2.65
CA ARG A 156 -8.88 4.37 3.88
C ARG A 156 -10.04 5.34 3.61
N ILE A 157 -10.87 5.57 4.61
CA ILE A 157 -11.93 6.58 4.56
C ILE A 157 -11.38 7.84 5.19
N ASP A 158 -10.81 8.73 4.36
CA ASP A 158 -10.02 9.87 4.80
C ASP A 158 -10.12 11.03 3.78
N PHE A 159 -9.64 12.23 4.16
CA PHE A 159 -9.75 13.45 3.37
C PHE A 159 -9.14 13.35 1.97
N ASP A 160 -8.04 12.60 1.83
CA ASP A 160 -7.36 12.40 0.54
C ASP A 160 -8.02 11.33 -0.34
N LYS A 161 -9.09 10.67 0.13
CA LYS A 161 -9.78 9.56 -0.56
C LYS A 161 -11.10 9.95 -1.21
N ASN A 162 -11.60 11.13 -0.92
CA ASN A 162 -12.80 11.71 -1.55
C ASN A 162 -14.01 10.77 -1.60
N ILE A 163 -14.24 10.01 -0.52
CA ILE A 163 -15.35 9.05 -0.42
C ILE A 163 -16.72 9.72 -0.62
N HIS A 164 -16.85 11.01 -0.27
CA HIS A 164 -18.09 11.75 -0.49
C HIS A 164 -18.52 11.77 -1.96
N HIS A 165 -17.59 11.80 -2.92
CA HIS A 165 -17.94 11.72 -4.33
C HIS A 165 -18.44 10.34 -4.75
N ILE A 166 -17.95 9.28 -4.11
CA ILE A 166 -18.49 7.92 -4.33
C ILE A 166 -19.91 7.83 -3.80
N LEU A 167 -20.17 8.43 -2.63
CA LEU A 167 -21.53 8.48 -2.07
C LEU A 167 -22.49 9.33 -2.92
N ASP A 168 -22.01 10.45 -3.47
CA ASP A 168 -22.80 11.25 -4.41
C ASP A 168 -23.13 10.45 -5.69
N ALA A 169 -22.15 9.76 -6.25
CA ALA A 169 -22.37 8.88 -7.41
C ALA A 169 -23.41 7.79 -7.11
N ASN A 170 -23.37 7.22 -5.92
CA ASN A 170 -24.35 6.22 -5.49
C ASN A 170 -25.80 6.71 -5.51
N LYS A 171 -26.07 8.01 -5.41
CA LYS A 171 -27.43 8.55 -5.53
C LYS A 171 -28.06 8.29 -6.91
N TYR A 172 -27.24 8.20 -7.96
CA TYR A 172 -27.65 8.09 -9.34
C TYR A 172 -27.53 6.66 -9.92
N LEU A 173 -26.89 5.75 -9.21
CA LEU A 173 -26.72 4.36 -9.64
C LEU A 173 -27.93 3.51 -9.21
N ASP A 174 -28.26 2.47 -9.99
CA ASP A 174 -29.23 1.44 -9.59
C ASP A 174 -28.74 0.68 -8.34
N GLU A 175 -29.66 0.14 -7.54
CA GLU A 175 -29.30 -0.52 -6.27
C GLU A 175 -28.27 -1.66 -6.45
N GLU A 176 -28.37 -2.44 -7.51
CA GLU A 176 -27.44 -3.52 -7.84
C GLU A 176 -26.05 -3.06 -8.31
N ARG A 177 -25.92 -1.77 -8.69
CA ARG A 177 -24.67 -1.16 -9.17
C ARG A 177 -24.02 -0.24 -8.16
N LYS A 178 -24.62 -0.04 -6.98
CA LYS A 178 -24.06 0.81 -5.93
C LYS A 178 -22.65 0.38 -5.55
N ILE A 179 -21.80 1.36 -5.32
CA ILE A 179 -20.39 1.14 -4.94
C ILE A 179 -20.34 0.84 -3.44
N SER A 180 -19.93 -0.38 -3.10
CA SER A 180 -19.69 -0.79 -1.72
C SER A 180 -18.32 -0.31 -1.25
N ILE A 181 -18.24 0.19 0.01
CA ILE A 181 -17.07 0.87 0.53
C ILE A 181 -16.44 0.04 1.64
N PHE A 182 -15.14 -0.27 1.52
CA PHE A 182 -14.35 -0.99 2.51
C PHE A 182 -13.17 -0.14 2.96
N GLY A 183 -13.02 0.07 4.26
CA GLY A 183 -11.86 0.80 4.78
C GLY A 183 -11.97 1.21 6.23
N ALA A 184 -10.83 1.51 6.84
CA ALA A 184 -10.79 2.09 8.16
C ALA A 184 -11.18 3.58 8.09
N GLU A 185 -12.11 3.98 8.92
CA GLU A 185 -12.63 5.33 8.96
C GLU A 185 -11.71 6.30 9.74
N ASN A 186 -11.56 7.49 9.21
CA ASN A 186 -11.16 8.67 9.95
C ASN A 186 -12.44 9.34 10.47
N ARG A 187 -12.67 9.27 11.78
CA ARG A 187 -13.89 9.79 12.41
C ARG A 187 -14.13 11.28 12.14
N LEU A 188 -13.08 12.08 12.03
CA LEU A 188 -13.22 13.50 11.69
C LEU A 188 -13.71 13.69 10.26
N TYR A 189 -13.20 12.90 9.32
CA TYR A 189 -13.67 12.96 7.94
C TYR A 189 -15.13 12.51 7.83
N VAL A 190 -15.49 11.39 8.45
CA VAL A 190 -16.89 10.90 8.47
C VAL A 190 -17.81 11.99 9.06
N PHE A 191 -17.46 12.55 10.21
CA PHE A 191 -18.25 13.60 10.87
C PHE A 191 -18.40 14.87 10.00
N HIS A 192 -17.31 15.35 9.38
CA HIS A 192 -17.35 16.62 8.66
C HIS A 192 -17.84 16.52 7.22
N LYS A 193 -17.64 15.38 6.56
CA LYS A 193 -17.90 15.24 5.13
C LYS A 193 -18.97 14.21 4.77
N LEU A 194 -19.24 13.22 5.62
CA LEU A 194 -20.10 12.09 5.27
C LEU A 194 -21.37 12.00 6.12
N LYS A 195 -21.53 12.80 7.17
CA LYS A 195 -22.65 12.67 8.14
C LYS A 195 -24.05 12.73 7.52
N ASP A 196 -24.21 13.47 6.41
CA ASP A 196 -25.49 13.67 5.74
C ASP A 196 -25.59 12.87 4.42
N MET A 197 -24.78 11.80 4.25
CA MET A 197 -24.59 11.11 2.98
C MET A 197 -24.87 9.60 3.01
N ASP A 198 -25.71 9.11 3.88
CA ASP A 198 -26.03 7.67 3.98
C ASP A 198 -24.79 6.72 3.99
N PHE A 199 -23.66 7.21 4.55
CA PHE A 199 -22.40 6.49 4.54
C PHE A 199 -22.53 5.08 5.08
N GLU A 200 -23.23 4.89 6.20
CA GLU A 200 -23.40 3.59 6.87
C GLU A 200 -24.12 2.55 5.98
N LYS A 201 -24.97 2.99 5.05
CA LYS A 201 -25.65 2.11 4.10
C LYS A 201 -24.65 1.39 3.18
N TYR A 202 -23.61 2.10 2.76
CA TYR A 202 -22.64 1.63 1.76
C TYR A 202 -21.33 1.14 2.37
N TRP A 203 -21.04 1.50 3.61
CA TRP A 203 -19.85 1.04 4.30
C TRP A 203 -20.01 -0.38 4.82
N LYS A 204 -19.17 -1.29 4.34
CA LYS A 204 -19.20 -2.72 4.66
C LYS A 204 -18.20 -3.11 5.73
N GLY A 205 -17.41 -2.16 6.24
CA GLY A 205 -16.50 -2.39 7.34
C GLY A 205 -15.04 -2.09 7.02
N LYS A 206 -14.15 -2.55 7.90
CA LYS A 206 -12.73 -2.27 7.80
C LYS A 206 -12.09 -3.01 6.63
N TYR A 207 -10.99 -2.45 6.18
CA TYR A 207 -10.16 -3.02 5.13
C TYR A 207 -9.84 -4.50 5.39
N PRO A 208 -10.07 -5.39 4.41
CA PRO A 208 -9.69 -6.79 4.52
C PRO A 208 -8.18 -6.97 4.71
N LYS A 209 -7.80 -7.96 5.52
CA LYS A 209 -6.39 -8.23 5.87
C LYS A 209 -5.93 -9.62 5.39
N THR A 210 -6.66 -10.20 4.47
CA THR A 210 -6.40 -11.53 3.90
C THR A 210 -6.04 -11.43 2.43
N LEU A 211 -5.41 -12.47 1.90
CA LEU A 211 -5.29 -12.73 0.46
C LEU A 211 -6.01 -14.05 0.18
N PRO A 212 -7.02 -14.09 -0.71
CA PRO A 212 -7.68 -12.94 -1.34
C PRO A 212 -8.35 -11.97 -0.34
N LEU A 213 -8.74 -10.79 -0.83
CA LEU A 213 -9.45 -9.80 -0.01
C LEU A 213 -10.85 -10.34 0.30
N ARG A 214 -11.09 -10.73 1.56
CA ARG A 214 -12.34 -11.37 2.01
C ARG A 214 -13.10 -10.51 3.01
N TYR A 215 -14.41 -10.52 2.84
CA TYR A 215 -15.36 -9.98 3.80
C TYR A 215 -16.43 -11.04 4.05
N GLU A 216 -16.69 -11.35 5.33
CA GLU A 216 -17.64 -12.41 5.74
C GLU A 216 -17.41 -13.76 5.01
N GLY A 217 -16.14 -14.11 4.79
CA GLY A 217 -15.75 -15.38 4.15
C GLY A 217 -15.77 -15.38 2.62
N LYS A 218 -16.30 -14.33 1.97
CA LYS A 218 -16.41 -14.23 0.51
C LYS A 218 -15.34 -13.31 -0.07
N ASP A 219 -14.81 -13.65 -1.23
CA ASP A 219 -13.87 -12.81 -1.97
C ASP A 219 -14.59 -11.58 -2.53
N ILE A 220 -14.16 -10.38 -2.13
CA ILE A 220 -14.82 -9.12 -2.51
C ILE A 220 -14.71 -8.87 -4.00
N LEU A 221 -13.56 -9.17 -4.60
CA LEU A 221 -13.26 -8.82 -5.99
C LEU A 221 -13.66 -9.91 -6.98
N ASN A 222 -14.03 -11.09 -6.53
CA ASN A 222 -14.39 -12.17 -7.43
C ASN A 222 -15.71 -11.88 -8.14
N ASN A 223 -15.66 -11.63 -9.46
CA ASN A 223 -16.77 -11.19 -10.28
C ASN A 223 -17.25 -9.73 -10.01
N CYS A 224 -16.45 -8.92 -9.31
CA CYS A 224 -16.64 -7.49 -9.22
C CYS A 224 -16.29 -6.84 -10.58
N ALA A 225 -17.15 -6.00 -11.12
CA ALA A 225 -16.89 -5.37 -12.42
C ALA A 225 -15.92 -4.18 -12.31
N PHE A 226 -16.02 -3.40 -11.22
CA PHE A 226 -15.26 -2.16 -11.07
C PHE A 226 -14.67 -2.01 -9.66
N VAL A 227 -13.43 -1.54 -9.62
CA VAL A 227 -12.84 -0.97 -8.41
C VAL A 227 -12.65 0.53 -8.60
N VAL A 228 -13.24 1.31 -7.69
CA VAL A 228 -13.31 2.77 -7.76
C VAL A 228 -12.35 3.36 -6.71
N ASP A 229 -11.45 4.23 -7.12
CA ASP A 229 -10.57 4.98 -6.20
C ASP A 229 -10.52 6.46 -6.60
N MET A 230 -11.11 7.30 -5.77
CA MET A 230 -11.17 8.74 -5.95
C MET A 230 -10.08 9.50 -5.21
N SER A 231 -9.00 8.80 -4.82
CA SER A 231 -7.86 9.40 -4.12
C SER A 231 -7.16 10.45 -4.97
N ILE A 232 -6.82 11.56 -4.33
CA ILE A 232 -5.91 12.55 -4.91
C ILE A 232 -4.46 12.21 -4.54
N ILE A 233 -3.52 12.54 -5.44
CA ILE A 233 -2.10 12.34 -5.20
C ILE A 233 -1.53 13.55 -4.46
N VAL A 234 -1.22 13.38 -3.19
CA VAL A 234 -0.69 14.44 -2.31
C VAL A 234 0.76 14.15 -1.94
N GLY A 235 1.69 14.56 -2.83
CA GLY A 235 3.12 14.59 -2.52
C GLY A 235 3.84 13.24 -2.41
N ASP A 236 3.15 12.12 -2.65
CA ASP A 236 3.72 10.77 -2.69
C ASP A 236 4.09 10.32 -4.12
N GLY A 237 3.86 11.20 -5.10
CA GLY A 237 4.25 11.02 -6.49
C GLY A 237 3.44 10.01 -7.29
N GLY A 238 2.34 9.51 -6.74
CA GLY A 238 1.51 8.52 -7.42
C GLY A 238 2.19 7.14 -7.57
N GLY A 239 1.78 6.40 -8.56
CA GLY A 239 2.22 5.03 -8.82
C GLY A 239 1.11 4.03 -8.52
N THR A 240 1.41 2.73 -8.57
CA THR A 240 0.40 1.72 -8.31
C THR A 240 0.14 1.51 -6.82
N GLN A 241 -1.03 1.01 -6.49
CA GLN A 241 -1.41 0.53 -5.15
C GLN A 241 -1.71 -0.97 -5.22
N TYR A 242 -1.60 -1.67 -4.09
CA TYR A 242 -1.91 -3.09 -4.06
C TYR A 242 -3.38 -3.39 -4.37
N THR A 243 -4.30 -2.53 -3.96
CA THR A 243 -5.72 -2.64 -4.33
C THR A 243 -5.95 -2.60 -5.83
N PHE A 244 -5.14 -1.86 -6.59
CA PHE A 244 -5.22 -1.84 -8.04
C PHE A 244 -4.67 -3.14 -8.65
N LEU A 245 -3.59 -3.69 -8.08
CA LEU A 245 -3.03 -4.97 -8.51
C LEU A 245 -4.00 -6.12 -8.20
N GLU A 246 -4.65 -6.10 -7.05
CA GLU A 246 -5.70 -7.04 -6.68
C GLU A 246 -6.89 -6.96 -7.66
N ALA A 247 -7.34 -5.73 -7.96
CA ALA A 247 -8.44 -5.52 -8.91
C ALA A 247 -8.10 -6.07 -10.29
N ILE A 248 -6.93 -5.74 -10.82
CA ILE A 248 -6.46 -6.24 -12.13
C ILE A 248 -6.33 -7.76 -12.10
N TYR A 249 -5.82 -8.34 -11.02
CA TYR A 249 -5.70 -9.78 -10.86
C TYR A 249 -7.07 -10.49 -10.89
N HIS A 250 -8.14 -9.82 -10.43
CA HIS A 250 -9.51 -10.31 -10.47
C HIS A 250 -10.30 -9.85 -11.72
N ASP A 251 -9.62 -9.32 -12.72
CA ASP A 251 -10.22 -8.86 -13.98
C ASP A 251 -11.23 -7.70 -13.80
N CYS A 252 -11.13 -6.96 -12.67
CA CYS A 252 -11.94 -5.78 -12.43
C CYS A 252 -11.37 -4.58 -13.20
N ALA A 253 -12.26 -3.77 -13.80
CA ALA A 253 -11.85 -2.49 -14.37
C ALA A 253 -11.62 -1.45 -13.26
N LEU A 254 -10.62 -0.58 -13.45
CA LEU A 254 -10.31 0.50 -12.53
C LEU A 254 -11.02 1.79 -12.95
N ILE A 255 -11.70 2.45 -12.02
CA ILE A 255 -12.21 3.82 -12.15
C ILE A 255 -11.43 4.69 -11.19
N LEU A 256 -10.64 5.63 -11.72
CA LEU A 256 -9.66 6.41 -10.96
C LEU A 256 -9.91 7.91 -11.08
N HIS A 257 -9.54 8.64 -10.04
CA HIS A 257 -9.44 10.10 -10.11
C HIS A 257 -8.38 10.50 -11.15
N LYS A 258 -8.60 11.61 -11.87
CA LYS A 258 -7.71 12.12 -12.93
C LYS A 258 -6.24 12.26 -12.49
N ASP A 259 -5.97 12.56 -11.23
CA ASP A 259 -4.60 12.67 -10.68
C ASP A 259 -3.73 11.45 -10.98
N TRP A 260 -4.33 10.25 -11.04
CA TRP A 260 -3.58 9.01 -11.30
C TRP A 260 -3.00 8.94 -12.72
N VAL A 261 -3.63 9.65 -13.67
CA VAL A 261 -3.17 9.75 -15.05
C VAL A 261 -2.31 10.99 -15.27
N GLU A 262 -2.74 12.15 -14.73
CA GLU A 262 -2.05 13.43 -14.94
C GLU A 262 -0.72 13.53 -14.17
N LYS A 263 -0.64 12.95 -12.99
CA LYS A 263 0.55 13.04 -12.10
C LYS A 263 1.38 11.76 -12.06
N GLY A 264 0.95 10.70 -12.74
CA GLY A 264 1.61 9.40 -12.78
C GLY A 264 1.81 8.89 -14.19
N ASN A 265 2.72 7.93 -14.36
CA ASN A 265 3.04 7.33 -15.67
C ASN A 265 2.48 5.91 -15.84
N THR A 266 1.78 5.39 -14.82
CA THR A 266 1.35 3.99 -14.78
C THR A 266 0.01 3.78 -15.48
N PHE A 267 -0.90 4.75 -15.33
CA PHE A 267 -2.28 4.65 -15.82
C PHE A 267 -2.51 5.54 -17.03
N LYS A 268 -3.34 5.04 -17.97
CA LYS A 268 -3.76 5.74 -19.18
C LYS A 268 -5.25 5.55 -19.36
N ASP A 269 -5.97 6.68 -19.46
CA ASP A 269 -7.42 6.67 -19.63
C ASP A 269 -7.84 5.86 -20.86
N LYS A 270 -8.91 5.08 -20.72
CA LYS A 270 -9.48 4.20 -21.74
C LYS A 270 -8.54 3.10 -22.27
N TYR A 271 -7.36 2.95 -21.66
CA TYR A 271 -6.42 1.89 -22.00
C TYR A 271 -6.30 0.85 -20.87
N ASN A 272 -5.98 1.28 -19.64
CA ASN A 272 -5.87 0.39 -18.49
C ASN A 272 -6.64 0.88 -17.25
N CYS A 273 -7.39 1.97 -17.39
CA CYS A 273 -8.33 2.48 -16.41
C CYS A 273 -9.36 3.38 -17.10
N TYR A 274 -10.43 3.74 -16.39
CA TYR A 274 -11.32 4.84 -16.72
C TYR A 274 -11.08 5.99 -15.77
N VAL A 275 -11.06 7.22 -16.29
CA VAL A 275 -10.77 8.41 -15.51
C VAL A 275 -12.03 9.19 -15.24
N VAL A 276 -12.22 9.60 -13.99
CA VAL A 276 -13.23 10.55 -13.56
C VAL A 276 -12.54 11.82 -13.08
N GLY A 277 -12.91 12.94 -13.67
CA GLY A 277 -12.49 14.28 -13.27
C GLY A 277 -13.65 15.05 -12.70
N TYR A 278 -13.37 15.98 -11.78
CA TYR A 278 -14.37 16.99 -11.44
C TYR A 278 -14.32 18.06 -12.52
N THR A 279 -15.44 18.35 -13.13
CA THR A 279 -15.63 19.64 -13.77
C THR A 279 -15.88 20.62 -12.63
N ASP A 280 -14.91 21.51 -12.38
CA ASP A 280 -15.16 22.72 -11.60
C ASP A 280 -16.24 23.50 -12.35
N ASN A 281 -17.48 23.40 -11.91
CA ASN A 281 -18.58 24.28 -12.26
C ASN A 281 -18.91 25.14 -11.04
#